data_d3299d2257c04048362c9871bc62398f
#
_entry.id   d3299d2257c04048362c9871bc62398f
#
_cell.length_a   1.000
_cell.length_b   1.000
_cell.length_c   1.000
_cell.angle_alpha   90.00
_cell.angle_beta   90.00
_cell.angle_gamma   90.00
#
_symmetry.space_group_name_H-M   'P 1'
#
loop_
_entity.id
_entity.type
_entity.pdbx_description
1 polymer ?
#
loop_
_entity_poly.entity_id
_entity_poly.type
_entity_poly.pdbx_seq_one_letter_code
_entity_poly.pdbx_strand_id
1 'polypeptide(L)'
;MTSRLILKLLPILFFSPAIASACTCSKAPPGVCPGLQSDDVVFTGTVTAIESVSAAAGSEANTADSESAAPAVPASDATPIFRYHFKIDEKFAGPDTAEIDVFSGGDDGDCGYHFRKGDQYIVFTQQETEGRLFATICSGTRPVADGRALIPQLRAMRNHQQIASVFGVLRRADPPLLAPADDPDDPLPHIKLKLRSKYDRFATSTGPNGVYSFYDVHSGEYHFSASLPARMELSERTLPGALPPFKIPNGACYEYNVDALPLGKIRGAVLGPDGKPLKIASVELYRAEKYKDTEPGLWGFQGSKADFEFDHIGPGDYILVFNRLNRLDPNSPYPRAFYPGVANQSETSVITLKDGQQLLKVDIQVADGYPTRKIRVQLKWKDGRPPGEITIMAKADQGENPAAQRIAEGLYDFTLLQSTHYTISAWEDLDPQHFSQRRGKESCNIPARIDAEPVTIDGADAETNDITLTFPSLACENQ
;
A
#
# COMPACT_ATOMS: atom_id res chain seq x y z
N MET A 1 -33.69 26.05 -53.26
CA MET A 1 -33.54 26.80 -51.99
C MET A 1 -32.67 26.00 -51.07
N THR A 2 -31.37 26.24 -51.09
CA THR A 2 -30.33 25.48 -50.38
C THR A 2 -29.88 26.31 -49.18
N SER A 3 -30.20 25.86 -47.98
CA SER A 3 -29.77 26.52 -46.72
C SER A 3 -28.43 25.92 -46.27
N ARG A 4 -27.39 26.74 -46.25
CA ARG A 4 -26.04 26.39 -45.77
C ARG A 4 -25.97 26.56 -44.25
N LEU A 5 -25.77 25.46 -43.56
CA LEU A 5 -25.46 25.46 -42.13
C LEU A 5 -23.95 25.74 -41.97
N ILE A 6 -23.61 26.85 -41.34
CA ILE A 6 -22.23 27.21 -40.97
C ILE A 6 -21.94 26.63 -39.59
N LEU A 7 -21.13 25.60 -39.55
CA LEU A 7 -20.63 25.00 -38.32
C LEU A 7 -19.43 25.81 -37.80
N LYS A 8 -19.61 26.56 -36.74
CA LYS A 8 -18.50 27.25 -36.04
C LYS A 8 -17.72 26.23 -35.20
N LEU A 9 -16.51 25.91 -35.66
CA LEU A 9 -15.54 25.17 -34.85
C LEU A 9 -15.02 26.09 -33.71
N LEU A 10 -15.31 25.72 -32.45
CA LEU A 10 -14.65 26.25 -31.28
C LEU A 10 -13.33 25.48 -31.09
N PRO A 11 -12.19 26.15 -30.79
CA PRO A 11 -10.97 25.46 -30.44
C PRO A 11 -11.08 24.92 -29.01
N ILE A 12 -11.13 23.59 -28.89
CA ILE A 12 -10.99 22.91 -27.61
C ILE A 12 -9.51 22.99 -27.22
N LEU A 13 -9.20 23.82 -26.24
CA LEU A 13 -7.89 23.80 -25.55
C LEU A 13 -7.79 22.48 -24.78
N PHE A 14 -7.03 21.54 -25.33
CA PHE A 14 -6.58 20.37 -24.58
C PHE A 14 -5.61 20.81 -23.47
N PHE A 15 -6.07 20.91 -22.24
CA PHE A 15 -5.19 20.81 -21.09
C PHE A 15 -4.72 19.36 -21.03
N SER A 16 -3.53 19.07 -21.53
CA SER A 16 -2.84 17.83 -21.24
C SER A 16 -2.45 17.86 -19.77
N PRO A 17 -3.00 16.97 -18.90
CA PRO A 17 -2.41 16.76 -17.60
C PRO A 17 -0.99 16.26 -17.83
N ALA A 18 0.01 16.90 -17.21
CA ALA A 18 1.35 16.36 -17.14
C ALA A 18 1.24 15.00 -16.45
N ILE A 19 1.28 13.93 -17.24
CA ILE A 19 1.36 12.57 -16.74
C ILE A 19 2.75 12.49 -16.11
N ALA A 20 2.81 12.52 -14.77
CA ALA A 20 4.00 12.12 -14.06
C ALA A 20 4.37 10.72 -14.57
N SER A 21 5.52 10.59 -15.23
CA SER A 21 6.05 9.32 -15.70
C SER A 21 6.43 8.49 -14.49
N ALA A 22 5.47 7.79 -13.89
CA ALA A 22 5.78 6.68 -13.02
C ALA A 22 6.52 5.64 -13.87
N CYS A 23 7.61 5.10 -13.33
CA CYS A 23 8.40 4.07 -13.99
C CYS A 23 7.51 2.88 -14.35
N THR A 24 7.16 2.77 -15.61
CA THR A 24 6.48 1.59 -16.17
C THR A 24 7.51 0.78 -16.93
N CYS A 25 7.94 -0.35 -16.34
CA CYS A 25 8.73 -1.30 -17.09
C CYS A 25 7.94 -1.73 -18.32
N SER A 26 8.54 -1.65 -19.51
CA SER A 26 7.99 -2.28 -20.72
C SER A 26 7.93 -3.78 -20.41
N LYS A 27 6.72 -4.29 -20.19
CA LYS A 27 6.51 -5.62 -19.61
C LYS A 27 7.08 -6.70 -20.51
N ALA A 28 8.19 -7.31 -20.09
CA ALA A 28 8.28 -8.75 -20.30
C ALA A 28 7.00 -9.38 -19.74
N PRO A 29 6.38 -10.35 -20.42
CA PRO A 29 5.21 -11.05 -19.86
C PRO A 29 5.54 -11.47 -18.43
N PRO A 30 4.63 -11.30 -17.45
CA PRO A 30 4.90 -11.67 -16.08
C PRO A 30 5.42 -13.11 -16.01
N GLY A 31 6.51 -13.31 -15.31
CA GLY A 31 7.09 -14.65 -15.12
C GLY A 31 8.06 -15.14 -16.19
N VAL A 32 8.32 -14.42 -17.27
CA VAL A 32 9.34 -14.83 -18.25
C VAL A 32 10.72 -14.50 -17.71
N CYS A 33 11.64 -15.49 -17.76
CA CYS A 33 13.02 -15.26 -17.34
C CYS A 33 13.69 -14.19 -18.20
N PRO A 34 14.44 -13.27 -17.61
CA PRO A 34 15.35 -12.45 -18.37
C PRO A 34 16.39 -13.38 -19.05
N GLY A 35 16.50 -13.28 -20.37
CA GLY A 35 17.54 -14.01 -21.11
C GLY A 35 18.92 -13.46 -20.75
N LEU A 36 19.95 -14.33 -20.75
CA LEU A 36 21.33 -13.86 -20.69
C LEU A 36 21.74 -13.42 -22.10
N GLN A 37 21.98 -12.15 -22.29
CA GLN A 37 22.57 -11.62 -23.52
C GLN A 37 24.09 -11.55 -23.39
N SER A 38 24.82 -11.45 -24.52
CA SER A 38 26.28 -11.49 -24.53
C SER A 38 26.93 -10.34 -23.73
N ASP A 39 26.23 -9.24 -23.59
CA ASP A 39 26.74 -8.03 -22.96
C ASP A 39 26.19 -7.84 -21.53
N ASP A 40 25.40 -8.79 -21.05
CA ASP A 40 24.85 -8.75 -19.69
C ASP A 40 25.94 -9.13 -18.66
N VAL A 41 25.92 -8.44 -17.53
CA VAL A 41 26.64 -8.86 -16.33
C VAL A 41 25.61 -9.32 -15.31
N VAL A 42 25.62 -10.63 -15.02
CA VAL A 42 24.65 -11.28 -14.12
C VAL A 42 25.37 -12.08 -13.07
N PHE A 43 25.06 -11.81 -11.81
CA PHE A 43 25.72 -12.47 -10.67
C PHE A 43 24.81 -12.48 -9.43
N THR A 44 25.15 -13.32 -8.44
CA THR A 44 24.72 -13.11 -7.06
C THR A 44 25.85 -12.44 -6.31
N GLY A 45 25.51 -11.49 -5.44
CA GLY A 45 26.52 -10.76 -4.67
C GLY A 45 25.94 -10.06 -3.45
N THR A 46 26.85 -9.76 -2.52
CA THR A 46 26.55 -9.05 -1.27
C THR A 46 26.99 -7.60 -1.38
N VAL A 47 26.14 -6.66 -0.99
CA VAL A 47 26.44 -5.24 -0.97
C VAL A 47 27.40 -4.93 0.19
N THR A 48 28.61 -4.45 -0.12
CA THR A 48 29.65 -4.14 0.88
C THR A 48 29.68 -2.67 1.26
N ALA A 49 29.42 -1.77 0.28
CA ALA A 49 29.37 -0.33 0.52
C ALA A 49 28.38 0.36 -0.43
N ILE A 50 27.92 1.54 -0.04
CA ILE A 50 27.01 2.40 -0.82
C ILE A 50 27.57 3.80 -0.78
N GLU A 51 27.76 4.42 -1.95
CA GLU A 51 28.26 5.77 -2.12
C GLU A 51 27.31 6.61 -2.96
N SER A 52 27.03 7.83 -2.54
CA SER A 52 26.31 8.80 -3.37
C SER A 52 27.30 9.45 -4.35
N VAL A 53 27.02 9.35 -5.64
CA VAL A 53 27.85 9.98 -6.69
C VAL A 53 27.06 11.16 -7.22
N SER A 54 27.45 12.39 -6.84
CA SER A 54 26.87 13.57 -7.48
C SER A 54 27.24 13.56 -8.96
N ALA A 55 26.27 13.86 -9.83
CA ALA A 55 26.55 14.07 -11.24
C ALA A 55 27.53 15.24 -11.36
N ALA A 56 28.82 14.93 -11.54
CA ALA A 56 29.81 15.94 -11.86
C ALA A 56 29.42 16.51 -13.22
N ALA A 57 29.18 17.81 -13.28
CA ALA A 57 28.97 18.55 -14.52
C ALA A 57 30.25 18.43 -15.39
N GLY A 58 30.24 17.42 -16.26
CA GLY A 58 31.22 17.19 -17.28
C GLY A 58 30.68 17.68 -18.62
N SER A 59 30.68 19.02 -18.81
CA SER A 59 30.63 19.60 -20.13
C SER A 59 31.49 20.87 -20.07
N GLU A 60 32.74 20.75 -20.52
CA GLU A 60 33.51 21.92 -20.92
C GLU A 60 32.74 22.62 -22.04
N ALA A 61 32.12 23.73 -21.69
CA ALA A 61 31.48 24.61 -22.66
C ALA A 61 32.54 25.26 -23.50
N ASN A 62 32.60 24.90 -24.77
CA ASN A 62 33.20 25.70 -25.81
C ASN A 62 32.52 27.07 -25.85
N THR A 63 33.24 28.11 -25.46
CA THR A 63 32.88 29.51 -25.63
C THR A 63 32.82 29.88 -27.10
N ALA A 64 31.65 30.18 -27.59
CA ALA A 64 31.46 31.06 -28.76
C ALA A 64 30.14 31.80 -28.63
N ASP A 65 30.23 33.07 -28.37
CA ASP A 65 29.34 34.20 -28.54
C ASP A 65 27.90 33.94 -29.00
N SER A 66 26.92 34.23 -28.14
CA SER A 66 25.70 34.92 -28.54
C SER A 66 24.92 35.47 -27.32
N GLU A 67 24.79 36.79 -27.32
CA GLU A 67 23.95 37.57 -26.41
C GLU A 67 22.47 37.26 -26.59
N SER A 68 21.82 36.64 -25.60
CA SER A 68 20.40 36.84 -25.30
C SER A 68 20.09 36.29 -23.93
N ALA A 69 19.92 37.16 -22.96
CA ALA A 69 19.64 36.83 -21.59
C ALA A 69 18.17 36.40 -21.38
N ALA A 70 17.93 35.13 -21.15
CA ALA A 70 16.74 34.64 -20.45
C ALA A 70 17.19 34.22 -19.04
N PRO A 71 16.36 34.42 -17.96
CA PRO A 71 16.76 34.14 -16.59
C PRO A 71 17.05 32.67 -16.42
N ALA A 72 18.25 32.36 -15.89
CA ALA A 72 18.70 31.03 -15.55
C ALA A 72 17.75 30.42 -14.50
N VAL A 73 17.06 29.34 -14.86
CA VAL A 73 16.41 28.44 -13.93
C VAL A 73 17.53 27.79 -13.08
N PRO A 74 17.45 27.79 -11.73
CA PRO A 74 18.49 27.16 -10.93
C PRO A 74 18.57 25.68 -11.24
N ALA A 75 19.74 25.22 -11.65
CA ALA A 75 20.06 23.82 -11.87
C ALA A 75 20.16 23.11 -10.51
N SER A 76 19.03 22.58 -9.98
CA SER A 76 18.98 21.89 -8.70
C SER A 76 18.19 20.58 -8.71
N ASP A 77 17.94 19.94 -9.86
CA ASP A 77 17.22 18.68 -9.93
C ASP A 77 18.00 17.57 -10.69
N ALA A 78 19.32 17.48 -10.46
CA ALA A 78 20.04 16.29 -10.88
C ALA A 78 19.75 15.18 -9.87
N THR A 79 18.96 14.18 -10.27
CA THR A 79 18.65 13.00 -9.48
C THR A 79 19.96 12.34 -8.99
N PRO A 80 20.12 12.06 -7.68
CA PRO A 80 21.33 11.44 -7.17
C PRO A 80 21.52 10.04 -7.77
N ILE A 81 22.73 9.73 -8.20
CA ILE A 81 23.13 8.38 -8.62
C ILE A 81 23.89 7.74 -7.47
N PHE A 82 23.58 6.50 -7.14
CA PHE A 82 24.30 5.72 -6.15
C PHE A 82 25.21 4.71 -6.83
N ARG A 83 26.43 4.55 -6.28
CA ARG A 83 27.35 3.47 -6.57
C ARG A 83 27.26 2.45 -5.46
N TYR A 84 26.99 1.20 -5.82
CA TYR A 84 26.91 0.06 -4.93
C TYR A 84 28.09 -0.86 -5.19
N HIS A 85 28.90 -1.12 -4.14
CA HIS A 85 30.01 -2.04 -4.21
C HIS A 85 29.53 -3.44 -3.85
N PHE A 86 29.71 -4.39 -4.74
CA PHE A 86 29.36 -5.78 -4.54
C PHE A 86 30.59 -6.65 -4.43
N LYS A 87 30.55 -7.55 -3.44
CA LYS A 87 31.35 -8.77 -3.46
C LYS A 87 30.54 -9.83 -4.20
N ILE A 88 31.12 -10.42 -5.27
CA ILE A 88 30.45 -11.45 -6.06
C ILE A 88 30.52 -12.78 -5.32
N ASP A 89 29.37 -13.43 -5.12
CA ASP A 89 29.25 -14.75 -4.53
C ASP A 89 29.24 -15.83 -5.62
N GLU A 90 28.47 -15.63 -6.71
CA GLU A 90 28.44 -16.48 -7.89
C GLU A 90 28.17 -15.67 -9.15
N LYS A 91 28.97 -15.89 -10.18
CA LYS A 91 28.84 -15.27 -11.51
C LYS A 91 28.08 -16.19 -12.47
N PHE A 92 27.16 -15.61 -13.24
CA PHE A 92 26.44 -16.30 -14.32
C PHE A 92 26.82 -15.78 -15.71
N ALA A 93 27.05 -14.48 -15.84
CA ALA A 93 27.56 -13.84 -17.05
C ALA A 93 28.45 -12.64 -16.68
N GLY A 94 29.33 -12.19 -17.59
CA GLY A 94 30.20 -11.04 -17.41
C GLY A 94 31.65 -11.36 -17.02
N PRO A 95 32.42 -10.38 -16.56
CA PRO A 95 33.85 -10.49 -16.28
C PRO A 95 34.15 -11.40 -15.07
N ASP A 96 35.34 -11.95 -15.04
CA ASP A 96 35.82 -12.78 -13.95
C ASP A 96 36.50 -11.90 -12.89
N THR A 97 35.73 -11.36 -11.98
CA THR A 97 36.18 -10.47 -10.90
C THR A 97 35.52 -10.86 -9.59
N ALA A 98 36.20 -10.61 -8.47
CA ALA A 98 35.67 -10.88 -7.13
C ALA A 98 34.75 -9.75 -6.62
N GLU A 99 34.95 -8.54 -7.16
CA GLU A 99 34.22 -7.34 -6.76
C GLU A 99 33.79 -6.58 -8.00
N ILE A 100 32.64 -5.87 -7.89
CA ILE A 100 32.09 -5.11 -9.01
C ILE A 100 31.27 -3.92 -8.49
N ASP A 101 31.33 -2.83 -9.24
CA ASP A 101 30.51 -1.64 -8.97
C ASP A 101 29.27 -1.64 -9.85
N VAL A 102 28.12 -1.42 -9.23
CA VAL A 102 26.83 -1.27 -9.90
C VAL A 102 26.25 0.10 -9.57
N PHE A 103 25.77 0.79 -10.56
CA PHE A 103 25.12 2.09 -10.42
C PHE A 103 23.62 1.95 -10.49
N SER A 104 22.91 2.81 -9.76
CA SER A 104 21.47 2.92 -9.84
C SER A 104 21.00 4.31 -9.46
N GLY A 105 19.86 4.73 -9.95
CA GLY A 105 19.26 6.00 -9.61
C GLY A 105 18.76 6.07 -8.16
N GLY A 106 18.55 7.29 -7.66
CA GLY A 106 18.22 7.57 -6.28
C GLY A 106 16.75 7.85 -5.98
N ASP A 107 15.95 8.10 -7.00
CA ASP A 107 14.55 8.47 -6.85
C ASP A 107 13.60 7.49 -7.54
N ASP A 108 12.36 7.41 -7.05
CA ASP A 108 11.29 6.58 -7.66
C ASP A 108 10.96 7.01 -9.10
N GLY A 109 11.38 8.22 -9.50
CA GLY A 109 11.17 8.77 -10.84
C GLY A 109 12.16 8.31 -11.91
N ASP A 110 13.35 7.83 -11.54
CA ASP A 110 14.42 7.41 -12.45
C ASP A 110 14.54 5.89 -12.63
N CYS A 111 13.59 5.13 -12.13
CA CYS A 111 13.55 3.66 -12.16
C CYS A 111 14.73 2.98 -11.46
N GLY A 112 15.39 3.66 -10.53
CA GLY A 112 16.50 3.11 -9.77
C GLY A 112 16.11 1.92 -8.90
N TYR A 113 17.08 1.04 -8.67
CA TYR A 113 16.94 -0.07 -7.74
C TYR A 113 17.69 0.22 -6.44
N HIS A 114 17.00 0.19 -5.31
CA HIS A 114 17.60 0.49 -4.02
C HIS A 114 18.14 -0.77 -3.34
N PHE A 115 19.46 -0.88 -3.26
CA PHE A 115 20.10 -1.97 -2.54
C PHE A 115 20.37 -1.59 -1.08
N ARG A 116 20.37 -2.60 -0.20
CA ARG A 116 20.73 -2.43 1.22
C ARG A 116 22.09 -3.04 1.51
N LYS A 117 22.90 -2.36 2.30
CA LYS A 117 24.23 -2.85 2.70
C LYS A 117 24.08 -4.12 3.54
N GLY A 118 24.84 -5.15 3.20
CA GLY A 118 24.87 -6.45 3.87
C GLY A 118 23.91 -7.48 3.25
N ASP A 119 22.94 -7.05 2.42
CA ASP A 119 22.00 -7.97 1.79
C ASP A 119 22.57 -8.58 0.51
N GLN A 120 22.05 -9.78 0.17
CA GLN A 120 22.41 -10.53 -1.03
C GLN A 120 21.34 -10.36 -2.12
N TYR A 121 21.80 -10.12 -3.34
CA TYR A 121 20.96 -9.91 -4.51
C TYR A 121 21.37 -10.79 -5.69
N ILE A 122 20.39 -11.15 -6.52
CA ILE A 122 20.61 -11.51 -7.91
C ILE A 122 20.58 -10.21 -8.69
N VAL A 123 21.72 -9.86 -9.30
CA VAL A 123 21.87 -8.57 -9.98
C VAL A 123 21.92 -8.81 -11.49
N PHE A 124 21.07 -8.10 -12.21
CA PHE A 124 21.10 -7.97 -13.66
C PHE A 124 21.46 -6.55 -14.00
N THR A 125 22.54 -6.36 -14.74
CA THR A 125 22.99 -5.03 -15.13
C THR A 125 22.96 -4.88 -16.64
N GLN A 126 22.78 -3.63 -17.07
CA GLN A 126 22.97 -3.21 -18.44
C GLN A 126 24.18 -2.27 -18.50
N GLN A 127 25.00 -2.42 -19.55
CA GLN A 127 26.13 -1.54 -19.75
C GLN A 127 25.68 -0.27 -20.45
N GLU A 128 25.94 0.90 -19.85
CA GLU A 128 25.70 2.18 -20.49
C GLU A 128 26.90 2.65 -21.31
N THR A 129 26.70 3.72 -22.10
CA THR A 129 27.66 4.28 -23.05
C THR A 129 29.05 4.65 -22.46
N GLU A 130 29.14 4.82 -21.15
CA GLU A 130 30.39 5.10 -20.44
C GLU A 130 31.06 3.86 -19.79
N GLY A 131 30.54 2.67 -20.09
CA GLY A 131 31.06 1.43 -19.51
C GLY A 131 30.61 1.17 -18.07
N ARG A 132 29.72 1.99 -17.51
CA ARG A 132 29.12 1.78 -16.19
C ARG A 132 28.04 0.70 -16.26
N LEU A 133 27.96 -0.10 -15.22
CA LEU A 133 26.95 -1.13 -15.09
C LEU A 133 25.76 -0.58 -14.28
N PHE A 134 24.58 -0.52 -14.89
CA PHE A 134 23.37 -0.03 -14.25
C PHE A 134 22.38 -1.15 -13.94
N ALA A 135 21.80 -1.09 -12.74
CA ALA A 135 20.65 -1.90 -12.35
C ALA A 135 19.42 -1.01 -12.14
N THR A 136 18.28 -1.45 -12.64
CA THR A 136 17.00 -0.76 -12.49
C THR A 136 15.95 -1.71 -11.92
N ILE A 137 14.81 -1.18 -11.47
CA ILE A 137 13.67 -2.00 -11.05
C ILE A 137 13.14 -2.88 -12.19
N CYS A 138 13.46 -2.55 -13.44
CA CYS A 138 13.04 -3.27 -14.64
C CYS A 138 14.04 -4.33 -15.10
N SER A 139 15.25 -4.39 -14.53
CA SER A 139 16.31 -5.31 -14.98
C SER A 139 16.10 -6.76 -14.54
N GLY A 140 15.17 -7.03 -13.62
CA GLY A 140 15.00 -8.36 -13.01
C GLY A 140 15.85 -8.57 -11.76
N THR A 141 16.63 -7.56 -11.35
CA THR A 141 17.37 -7.51 -10.09
C THR A 141 16.42 -7.66 -8.90
N ARG A 142 16.81 -8.52 -7.94
CA ARG A 142 15.99 -8.81 -6.76
C ARG A 142 16.81 -9.44 -5.64
N PRO A 143 16.33 -9.44 -4.37
CA PRO A 143 16.96 -10.20 -3.29
C PRO A 143 17.10 -11.68 -3.64
N VAL A 144 18.18 -12.32 -3.20
CA VAL A 144 18.42 -13.77 -3.43
C VAL A 144 17.25 -14.59 -2.86
N ALA A 145 16.72 -14.20 -1.72
CA ALA A 145 15.58 -14.87 -1.10
C ALA A 145 14.35 -14.96 -2.04
N ASP A 146 14.07 -13.90 -2.78
CA ASP A 146 12.95 -13.82 -3.72
C ASP A 146 13.24 -14.51 -5.06
N GLY A 147 14.50 -14.60 -5.45
CA GLY A 147 14.95 -15.14 -6.72
C GLY A 147 15.55 -16.55 -6.64
N ARG A 148 15.47 -17.25 -5.50
CA ARG A 148 16.17 -18.52 -5.31
C ARG A 148 15.84 -19.60 -6.35
N ALA A 149 14.63 -19.59 -6.92
CA ALA A 149 14.23 -20.51 -7.96
C ALA A 149 14.89 -20.20 -9.33
N LEU A 150 15.29 -18.96 -9.54
CA LEU A 150 15.96 -18.52 -10.77
C LEU A 150 17.44 -18.97 -10.81
N ILE A 151 18.10 -19.09 -9.68
CA ILE A 151 19.53 -19.48 -9.60
C ILE A 151 19.85 -20.78 -10.32
N PRO A 152 19.10 -21.90 -10.14
CA PRO A 152 19.32 -23.12 -10.92
C PRO A 152 19.17 -22.91 -12.42
N GLN A 153 18.27 -22.02 -12.87
CA GLN A 153 18.07 -21.74 -14.29
C GLN A 153 19.25 -20.92 -14.85
N LEU A 154 19.75 -19.94 -14.12
CA LEU A 154 20.95 -19.18 -14.48
C LEU A 154 22.19 -20.09 -14.58
N ARG A 155 22.34 -21.06 -13.67
CA ARG A 155 23.40 -22.08 -13.74
C ARG A 155 23.24 -22.97 -14.97
N ALA A 156 22.01 -23.39 -15.29
CA ALA A 156 21.74 -24.19 -16.48
C ALA A 156 22.04 -23.40 -17.76
N MET A 157 21.65 -22.13 -17.83
CA MET A 157 21.97 -21.24 -18.95
C MET A 157 23.48 -21.07 -19.13
N ARG A 158 24.22 -20.76 -18.05
CA ARG A 158 25.69 -20.65 -18.07
C ARG A 158 26.37 -21.89 -18.57
N ASN A 159 25.87 -23.07 -18.20
CA ASN A 159 26.44 -24.35 -18.54
C ASN A 159 25.87 -24.95 -19.84
N HIS A 160 25.07 -24.20 -20.61
CA HIS A 160 24.38 -24.67 -21.82
C HIS A 160 23.56 -25.95 -21.58
N GLN A 161 22.98 -26.08 -20.40
CA GLN A 161 22.07 -27.16 -20.02
C GLN A 161 20.63 -26.81 -20.29
N GLN A 162 19.76 -27.83 -20.28
CA GLN A 162 18.32 -27.61 -20.42
C GLN A 162 17.80 -26.78 -19.25
N ILE A 163 17.10 -25.69 -19.60
CA ILE A 163 16.37 -24.86 -18.64
C ILE A 163 14.94 -25.38 -18.43
N ALA A 164 14.38 -25.13 -17.26
CA ALA A 164 12.99 -25.50 -17.01
C ALA A 164 12.02 -24.61 -17.78
N SER A 165 10.96 -25.22 -18.32
CA SER A 165 9.87 -24.45 -18.97
C SER A 165 9.04 -23.68 -17.95
N VAL A 166 8.81 -24.28 -16.75
CA VAL A 166 8.15 -23.65 -15.61
C VAL A 166 8.91 -24.00 -14.34
N PHE A 167 9.19 -23.02 -13.53
CA PHE A 167 9.87 -23.22 -12.25
C PHE A 167 9.40 -22.20 -11.23
N GLY A 168 9.67 -22.41 -9.96
CA GLY A 168 9.30 -21.49 -8.91
C GLY A 168 9.63 -22.02 -7.52
N VAL A 169 9.13 -21.31 -6.52
CA VAL A 169 9.17 -21.69 -5.11
C VAL A 169 7.75 -21.94 -4.63
N LEU A 170 7.58 -23.04 -3.92
CA LEU A 170 6.43 -23.23 -3.04
C LEU A 170 6.90 -23.05 -1.60
N ARG A 171 6.29 -22.11 -0.90
CA ARG A 171 6.62 -21.79 0.48
C ARG A 171 5.36 -21.66 1.32
N ARG A 172 5.51 -21.84 2.61
CA ARG A 172 4.50 -21.39 3.55
C ARG A 172 4.63 -19.88 3.68
N ALA A 173 3.54 -19.18 3.58
CA ALA A 173 3.49 -17.75 3.84
C ALA A 173 2.44 -17.45 4.89
N ASP A 174 2.77 -16.54 5.82
CA ASP A 174 1.75 -15.84 6.60
C ASP A 174 1.18 -14.72 5.71
N PRO A 175 -0.10 -14.36 5.83
CA PRO A 175 -0.73 -13.39 4.94
C PRO A 175 0.06 -12.08 4.87
N PRO A 176 0.21 -11.52 3.66
CA PRO A 176 1.18 -10.47 3.35
C PRO A 176 0.81 -9.09 3.88
N LEU A 177 -0.26 -8.92 4.64
CA LEU A 177 -0.77 -7.57 4.91
C LEU A 177 0.17 -6.69 5.72
N LEU A 178 1.12 -7.23 6.50
CA LEU A 178 2.08 -6.44 7.28
C LEU A 178 3.33 -7.25 7.71
N ALA A 179 3.63 -8.39 7.07
CA ALA A 179 4.87 -9.07 7.39
C ALA A 179 6.05 -8.17 6.99
N PRO A 180 6.99 -7.89 7.90
CA PRO A 180 8.26 -7.29 7.51
C PRO A 180 8.90 -8.15 6.43
N ALA A 181 9.57 -7.51 5.47
CA ALA A 181 10.30 -8.18 4.39
C ALA A 181 11.39 -9.16 4.90
N ASP A 182 11.60 -9.22 6.20
CA ASP A 182 12.63 -9.96 6.91
C ASP A 182 12.14 -11.28 7.54
N ASP A 183 10.85 -11.65 7.38
CA ASP A 183 10.42 -12.98 7.86
C ASP A 183 10.92 -14.06 6.89
N PRO A 184 11.80 -14.98 7.35
CA PRO A 184 12.39 -15.98 6.46
C PRO A 184 11.29 -16.82 5.86
N ASP A 185 11.27 -16.88 4.54
CA ASP A 185 10.40 -17.77 3.79
C ASP A 185 10.53 -19.20 4.32
N ASP A 186 9.43 -19.80 4.77
CA ASP A 186 9.38 -21.19 5.20
C ASP A 186 9.13 -22.09 3.98
N PRO A 187 10.18 -22.72 3.41
CA PRO A 187 10.04 -23.55 2.23
C PRO A 187 9.24 -24.81 2.56
N LEU A 188 8.39 -25.23 1.63
CA LEU A 188 7.66 -26.50 1.71
C LEU A 188 8.38 -27.57 0.89
N PRO A 189 9.22 -28.41 1.52
CA PRO A 189 9.96 -29.45 0.83
C PRO A 189 9.09 -30.68 0.50
N HIS A 190 9.50 -31.41 -0.55
CA HIS A 190 8.93 -32.72 -0.93
C HIS A 190 7.42 -32.71 -1.24
N ILE A 191 6.85 -31.57 -1.59
CA ILE A 191 5.45 -31.44 -1.98
C ILE A 191 5.28 -31.87 -3.43
N LYS A 192 4.37 -32.81 -3.69
CA LYS A 192 4.01 -33.23 -5.04
C LYS A 192 3.20 -32.14 -5.74
N LEU A 193 3.68 -31.74 -6.91
CA LEU A 193 3.10 -30.68 -7.74
C LEU A 193 2.62 -31.24 -9.07
N LYS A 194 1.57 -30.66 -9.63
CA LYS A 194 1.01 -31.05 -10.93
C LYS A 194 0.65 -29.82 -11.73
N LEU A 195 0.98 -29.85 -13.04
CA LEU A 195 0.45 -28.95 -14.06
C LEU A 195 -0.48 -29.76 -14.96
N ARG A 196 -1.66 -29.23 -15.24
CA ARG A 196 -2.66 -29.86 -16.10
C ARG A 196 -3.23 -28.87 -17.09
N SER A 197 -3.19 -29.24 -18.37
CA SER A 197 -3.96 -28.60 -19.44
C SER A 197 -5.03 -29.55 -19.94
N LYS A 198 -5.73 -29.17 -21.00
CA LYS A 198 -6.65 -30.06 -21.72
C LYS A 198 -5.95 -31.29 -22.27
N TYR A 199 -4.68 -31.16 -22.70
CA TYR A 199 -3.95 -32.19 -23.42
C TYR A 199 -2.78 -32.77 -22.62
N ASP A 200 -2.13 -32.00 -21.76
CA ASP A 200 -0.88 -32.33 -21.10
C ASP A 200 -1.03 -32.49 -19.59
N ARG A 201 -0.19 -33.33 -19.01
CA ARG A 201 -0.09 -33.54 -17.56
C ARG A 201 1.36 -33.69 -17.16
N PHE A 202 1.84 -32.82 -16.32
CA PHE A 202 3.19 -32.86 -15.77
C PHE A 202 3.14 -33.02 -14.26
N ALA A 203 4.14 -33.67 -13.69
CA ALA A 203 4.28 -33.81 -12.25
C ALA A 203 5.74 -33.63 -11.84
N THR A 204 5.95 -32.98 -10.72
CA THR A 204 7.27 -32.83 -10.06
C THR A 204 7.10 -32.83 -8.56
N SER A 205 8.18 -32.59 -7.81
CA SER A 205 8.13 -32.34 -6.37
C SER A 205 9.08 -31.21 -6.01
N THR A 206 8.76 -30.48 -4.95
CA THR A 206 9.65 -29.45 -4.42
C THR A 206 10.91 -30.09 -3.81
N GLY A 207 12.06 -29.44 -4.01
CA GLY A 207 13.31 -29.74 -3.34
C GLY A 207 13.32 -29.29 -1.86
N PRO A 208 14.44 -29.47 -1.15
CA PRO A 208 14.57 -29.13 0.27
C PRO A 208 14.30 -27.65 0.58
N ASN A 209 14.56 -26.76 -0.37
CA ASN A 209 14.36 -25.31 -0.27
C ASN A 209 13.04 -24.84 -0.92
N GLY A 210 12.09 -25.75 -1.16
CA GLY A 210 10.81 -25.43 -1.79
C GLY A 210 10.86 -25.15 -3.29
N VAL A 211 12.03 -25.15 -3.92
CA VAL A 211 12.20 -24.92 -5.37
C VAL A 211 11.68 -26.10 -6.16
N TYR A 212 11.02 -25.84 -7.28
CA TYR A 212 10.52 -26.83 -8.20
C TYR A 212 10.77 -26.45 -9.66
N SER A 213 10.78 -27.46 -10.54
CA SER A 213 10.94 -27.28 -11.98
C SER A 213 10.09 -28.29 -12.75
N PHE A 214 9.48 -27.81 -13.84
CA PHE A 214 8.86 -28.64 -14.88
C PHE A 214 9.60 -28.38 -16.19
N TYR A 215 9.96 -29.44 -16.87
CA TYR A 215 10.66 -29.42 -18.16
C TYR A 215 9.73 -29.80 -19.30
N ASP A 216 10.04 -29.35 -20.50
CA ASP A 216 9.32 -29.72 -21.75
C ASP A 216 7.81 -29.40 -21.71
N VAL A 217 7.43 -28.38 -20.94
CA VAL A 217 6.04 -27.92 -20.90
C VAL A 217 5.75 -27.07 -22.13
N HIS A 218 4.76 -27.49 -22.93
CA HIS A 218 4.33 -26.76 -24.10
C HIS A 218 3.62 -25.45 -23.73
N SER A 219 3.56 -24.53 -24.70
CA SER A 219 2.73 -23.31 -24.53
C SER A 219 1.25 -23.68 -24.37
N GLY A 220 0.56 -22.97 -23.48
CA GLY A 220 -0.85 -23.27 -23.23
C GLY A 220 -1.34 -22.74 -21.92
N GLU A 221 -2.60 -23.03 -21.61
CA GLU A 221 -3.23 -22.69 -20.35
C GLU A 221 -3.21 -23.88 -19.40
N TYR A 222 -2.72 -23.66 -18.19
CA TYR A 222 -2.50 -24.71 -17.20
C TYR A 222 -3.11 -24.40 -15.85
N HIS A 223 -3.59 -25.43 -15.18
CA HIS A 223 -3.96 -25.44 -13.78
C HIS A 223 -2.81 -26.01 -12.96
N PHE A 224 -2.37 -25.27 -11.95
CA PHE A 224 -1.39 -25.71 -10.97
C PHE A 224 -2.11 -26.32 -9.77
N SER A 225 -1.56 -27.41 -9.23
CA SER A 225 -2.05 -28.01 -7.99
C SER A 225 -0.90 -28.64 -7.21
N ALA A 226 -1.03 -28.64 -5.87
CA ALA A 226 -0.09 -29.24 -4.95
C ALA A 226 -0.80 -30.20 -3.99
N SER A 227 -0.08 -31.23 -3.57
CA SER A 227 -0.53 -32.12 -2.48
C SER A 227 -0.03 -31.56 -1.16
N LEU A 228 -0.66 -30.49 -0.70
CA LEU A 228 -0.29 -29.79 0.54
C LEU A 228 -0.52 -30.65 1.78
N PRO A 229 0.19 -30.38 2.88
CA PRO A 229 -0.18 -30.83 4.21
C PRO A 229 -1.64 -30.45 4.53
N ALA A 230 -2.26 -31.19 5.41
CA ALA A 230 -3.61 -30.87 5.89
C ALA A 230 -3.64 -29.43 6.45
N ARG A 231 -4.76 -28.72 6.23
CA ARG A 231 -5.01 -27.39 6.77
C ARG A 231 -4.16 -26.25 6.16
N MET A 232 -3.76 -26.41 4.92
CA MET A 232 -3.16 -25.38 4.09
C MET A 232 -3.89 -25.31 2.76
N GLU A 233 -3.90 -24.12 2.16
CA GLU A 233 -4.39 -23.91 0.79
C GLU A 233 -3.37 -23.14 -0.05
N LEU A 234 -3.45 -23.31 -1.38
CA LEU A 234 -2.62 -22.56 -2.30
C LEU A 234 -3.15 -21.15 -2.47
N SER A 235 -2.23 -20.21 -2.62
CA SER A 235 -2.55 -18.82 -2.95
C SER A 235 -1.52 -18.26 -3.93
N GLU A 236 -1.96 -17.40 -4.83
CA GLU A 236 -1.04 -16.46 -5.47
C GLU A 236 -0.66 -15.39 -4.46
N ARG A 237 0.58 -14.86 -4.55
CA ARG A 237 1.18 -13.88 -3.61
C ARG A 237 0.28 -12.70 -3.21
N THR A 238 -0.81 -12.46 -3.90
CA THR A 238 -1.64 -11.26 -3.71
C THR A 238 -3.10 -11.52 -3.34
N LEU A 239 -3.62 -12.74 -3.51
CA LEU A 239 -5.04 -13.03 -3.28
C LEU A 239 -5.23 -14.43 -2.70
N PRO A 240 -5.83 -14.60 -1.51
CA PRO A 240 -6.25 -15.89 -0.99
C PRO A 240 -7.31 -16.51 -1.89
N GLY A 241 -7.20 -17.81 -2.17
CA GLY A 241 -8.20 -18.56 -2.92
C GLY A 241 -7.60 -19.53 -3.95
N ALA A 242 -8.47 -20.20 -4.69
CA ALA A 242 -8.05 -21.14 -5.74
C ALA A 242 -7.22 -20.41 -6.81
N LEU A 243 -6.06 -20.96 -7.12
CA LEU A 243 -5.20 -20.42 -8.18
C LEU A 243 -5.94 -20.43 -9.52
N PRO A 244 -6.02 -19.28 -10.23
CA PRO A 244 -6.57 -19.25 -11.57
C PRO A 244 -5.67 -20.03 -12.54
N PRO A 245 -6.21 -20.50 -13.68
CA PRO A 245 -5.38 -21.02 -14.73
C PRO A 245 -4.46 -19.90 -15.27
N PHE A 246 -3.21 -20.26 -15.57
CA PHE A 246 -2.23 -19.32 -16.13
C PHE A 246 -1.72 -19.78 -17.49
N LYS A 247 -1.32 -18.80 -18.32
CA LYS A 247 -0.81 -19.06 -19.66
C LYS A 247 0.72 -19.14 -19.66
N ILE A 248 1.23 -20.25 -20.17
CA ILE A 248 2.66 -20.42 -20.45
C ILE A 248 2.89 -20.00 -21.90
N PRO A 249 3.72 -18.97 -22.17
CA PRO A 249 4.04 -18.56 -23.52
C PRO A 249 4.93 -19.56 -24.25
N ASN A 250 5.00 -19.45 -25.57
CA ASN A 250 5.83 -20.32 -26.38
C ASN A 250 7.32 -20.05 -26.15
N GLY A 251 8.13 -21.09 -25.99
CA GLY A 251 9.58 -20.99 -25.74
C GLY A 251 9.93 -20.49 -24.33
N ALA A 252 9.03 -20.63 -23.37
CA ALA A 252 9.16 -20.03 -22.06
C ALA A 252 10.16 -20.72 -21.15
N CYS A 253 10.86 -19.89 -20.42
CA CYS A 253 11.31 -20.07 -19.07
C CYS A 253 10.36 -19.25 -18.18
N TYR A 254 9.39 -19.86 -17.54
CA TYR A 254 8.31 -19.18 -16.83
C TYR A 254 8.44 -19.37 -15.32
N GLU A 255 8.65 -18.27 -14.61
CA GLU A 255 8.72 -18.30 -13.16
C GLU A 255 7.30 -18.16 -12.54
N TYR A 256 6.92 -19.15 -11.74
CA TYR A 256 5.62 -19.18 -11.07
C TYR A 256 5.83 -19.53 -9.59
N ASN A 257 5.90 -18.50 -8.76
CA ASN A 257 6.03 -18.65 -7.32
C ASN A 257 4.65 -18.74 -6.68
N VAL A 258 4.46 -19.71 -5.80
CA VAL A 258 3.19 -20.03 -5.16
C VAL A 258 3.37 -20.10 -3.65
N ASP A 259 2.45 -19.52 -2.93
CA ASP A 259 2.39 -19.57 -1.49
C ASP A 259 1.35 -20.60 -1.03
N ALA A 260 1.62 -21.25 0.10
CA ALA A 260 0.66 -22.06 0.81
C ALA A 260 0.31 -21.38 2.12
N LEU A 261 -0.93 -21.01 2.27
CA LEU A 261 -1.45 -20.29 3.44
C LEU A 261 -2.03 -21.27 4.47
N PRO A 262 -1.76 -21.09 5.76
CA PRO A 262 -2.40 -21.85 6.81
C PRO A 262 -3.89 -21.51 6.89
N LEU A 263 -4.74 -22.46 7.27
CA LEU A 263 -6.19 -22.26 7.43
C LEU A 263 -6.58 -21.88 8.88
N GLY A 264 -5.66 -21.37 9.67
CA GLY A 264 -5.94 -20.88 11.01
C GLY A 264 -6.79 -19.60 10.98
N LYS A 265 -7.67 -19.43 11.96
CA LYS A 265 -8.58 -18.29 12.05
C LYS A 265 -8.77 -17.86 13.50
N ILE A 266 -8.77 -16.55 13.73
CA ILE A 266 -9.19 -15.92 14.99
C ILE A 266 -10.31 -14.94 14.66
N ARG A 267 -11.49 -15.17 15.27
CA ARG A 267 -12.65 -14.30 15.12
C ARG A 267 -13.22 -13.96 16.50
N GLY A 268 -13.69 -12.74 16.65
CA GLY A 268 -14.35 -12.27 17.86
C GLY A 268 -15.01 -10.93 17.67
N ALA A 269 -15.41 -10.33 18.77
CA ALA A 269 -15.99 -9.02 18.83
C ALA A 269 -15.36 -8.18 19.93
N VAL A 270 -15.41 -6.85 19.79
CA VAL A 270 -15.13 -5.92 20.87
C VAL A 270 -16.45 -5.54 21.53
N LEU A 271 -16.57 -5.89 22.81
CA LEU A 271 -17.81 -5.68 23.58
C LEU A 271 -17.63 -4.47 24.51
N GLY A 272 -18.64 -3.62 24.54
CA GLY A 272 -18.71 -2.51 25.50
C GLY A 272 -19.00 -2.97 26.93
N PRO A 273 -19.02 -2.07 27.91
CA PRO A 273 -19.30 -2.39 29.33
C PRO A 273 -20.65 -3.09 29.53
N ASP A 274 -21.62 -2.84 28.63
CA ASP A 274 -22.95 -3.47 28.63
C ASP A 274 -22.98 -4.86 27.98
N GLY A 275 -21.81 -5.38 27.55
CA GLY A 275 -21.69 -6.67 26.87
C GLY A 275 -22.18 -6.68 25.43
N LYS A 276 -22.51 -5.52 24.86
CA LYS A 276 -22.91 -5.43 23.45
C LYS A 276 -21.73 -5.09 22.55
N PRO A 277 -21.72 -5.56 21.29
CA PRO A 277 -20.71 -5.20 20.32
C PRO A 277 -20.64 -3.69 20.09
N LEU A 278 -19.43 -3.14 20.06
CA LEU A 278 -19.20 -1.73 19.71
C LEU A 278 -19.58 -1.49 18.24
N LYS A 279 -19.82 -0.25 17.85
CA LYS A 279 -20.10 0.12 16.46
C LYS A 279 -18.84 0.20 15.60
N ILE A 280 -17.75 0.66 16.20
CA ILE A 280 -16.46 0.86 15.55
C ILE A 280 -15.40 0.23 16.45
N ALA A 281 -14.49 -0.55 15.86
CA ALA A 281 -13.37 -1.13 16.55
C ALA A 281 -12.10 -1.08 15.68
N SER A 282 -10.97 -0.80 16.32
CA SER A 282 -9.63 -0.99 15.75
C SER A 282 -8.93 -2.06 16.59
N VAL A 283 -8.66 -3.20 15.96
CA VAL A 283 -8.07 -4.37 16.63
C VAL A 283 -6.83 -4.80 15.87
N GLU A 284 -5.76 -5.06 16.59
CA GLU A 284 -4.50 -5.53 16.02
C GLU A 284 -4.07 -6.84 16.68
N LEU A 285 -3.57 -7.78 15.86
CA LEU A 285 -3.07 -9.08 16.29
C LEU A 285 -1.55 -9.13 16.10
N TYR A 286 -0.85 -9.61 17.12
CA TYR A 286 0.60 -9.74 17.18
C TYR A 286 1.00 -11.17 17.49
N ARG A 287 2.17 -11.60 17.00
CA ARG A 287 2.85 -12.72 17.63
C ARG A 287 3.35 -12.29 19.00
N ALA A 288 3.14 -13.13 20.02
CA ALA A 288 3.41 -12.75 21.41
C ALA A 288 4.88 -12.35 21.62
N GLU A 289 5.82 -13.04 20.98
CA GLU A 289 7.25 -12.78 21.07
C GLU A 289 7.71 -11.51 20.33
N LYS A 290 6.89 -11.00 19.38
CA LYS A 290 7.21 -9.82 18.57
C LYS A 290 6.41 -8.57 18.96
N TYR A 291 5.64 -8.63 20.04
CA TYR A 291 4.83 -7.49 20.45
C TYR A 291 5.69 -6.29 20.86
N LYS A 292 5.42 -5.14 20.27
CA LYS A 292 5.97 -3.83 20.64
C LYS A 292 4.89 -2.76 20.50
N ASP A 293 4.72 -1.95 21.52
CA ASP A 293 3.74 -0.83 21.51
C ASP A 293 3.96 0.17 20.38
N THR A 294 5.21 0.32 19.93
CA THR A 294 5.62 1.30 18.92
C THR A 294 5.39 0.83 17.49
N GLU A 295 5.22 -0.47 17.27
CA GLU A 295 5.08 -1.06 15.95
C GLU A 295 3.64 -1.53 15.71
N PRO A 296 3.10 -1.42 14.48
CA PRO A 296 1.79 -1.96 14.14
C PRO A 296 1.77 -3.49 14.24
N GLY A 297 0.59 -4.06 14.49
CA GLY A 297 0.39 -5.50 14.49
C GLY A 297 0.61 -6.12 13.12
N LEU A 298 0.88 -7.43 13.11
CA LEU A 298 0.99 -8.20 11.88
C LEU A 298 -0.33 -8.20 11.09
N TRP A 299 -1.44 -8.17 11.81
CA TRP A 299 -2.79 -8.07 11.23
C TRP A 299 -3.54 -6.93 11.92
N GLY A 300 -4.13 -6.05 11.15
CA GLY A 300 -4.97 -4.96 11.63
C GLY A 300 -6.38 -5.11 11.07
N PHE A 301 -7.37 -4.88 11.93
CA PHE A 301 -8.76 -4.75 11.57
C PHE A 301 -9.26 -3.37 12.04
N GLN A 302 -9.80 -2.62 11.11
CA GLN A 302 -10.53 -1.39 11.40
C GLN A 302 -11.85 -1.42 10.64
N GLY A 303 -12.96 -1.44 11.34
CA GLY A 303 -14.27 -1.60 10.72
C GLY A 303 -15.38 -0.87 11.43
N SER A 304 -16.47 -0.64 10.69
CA SER A 304 -17.72 -0.07 11.17
C SER A 304 -18.61 -1.07 11.93
N LYS A 305 -18.11 -2.27 12.19
CA LYS A 305 -18.72 -3.30 13.04
C LYS A 305 -17.67 -3.77 14.04
N ALA A 306 -18.11 -4.16 15.21
CA ALA A 306 -17.21 -4.63 16.27
C ALA A 306 -16.67 -6.04 16.06
N ASP A 307 -17.24 -6.80 15.12
CA ASP A 307 -16.76 -8.14 14.78
C ASP A 307 -15.47 -8.02 13.98
N PHE A 308 -14.44 -8.71 14.40
CA PHE A 308 -13.18 -8.84 13.66
C PHE A 308 -12.94 -10.29 13.26
N GLU A 309 -12.24 -10.47 12.16
CA GLU A 309 -11.81 -11.78 11.67
C GLU A 309 -10.40 -11.66 11.08
N PHE A 310 -9.51 -12.51 11.57
CA PHE A 310 -8.15 -12.70 11.05
C PHE A 310 -8.07 -14.11 10.48
N ASP A 311 -7.90 -14.20 9.18
CA ASP A 311 -7.80 -15.45 8.42
C ASP A 311 -6.36 -15.79 8.06
N HIS A 312 -6.14 -17.06 7.72
CA HIS A 312 -4.86 -17.58 7.24
C HIS A 312 -3.71 -17.42 8.25
N ILE A 313 -4.04 -17.53 9.52
CA ILE A 313 -3.07 -17.36 10.60
C ILE A 313 -2.36 -18.68 10.87
N GLY A 314 -1.01 -18.64 10.91
CA GLY A 314 -0.20 -19.79 11.30
C GLY A 314 -0.39 -20.20 12.77
N PRO A 315 0.06 -21.41 13.17
CA PRO A 315 0.09 -21.79 14.57
C PRO A 315 1.06 -20.91 15.35
N GLY A 316 0.76 -20.67 16.61
CA GLY A 316 1.62 -19.87 17.51
C GLY A 316 0.85 -19.21 18.62
N ASP A 317 1.57 -18.40 19.39
CA ASP A 317 1.04 -17.62 20.49
C ASP A 317 0.84 -16.17 20.06
N TYR A 318 -0.33 -15.61 20.39
CA TYR A 318 -0.75 -14.30 19.91
C TYR A 318 -1.24 -13.39 21.03
N ILE A 319 -1.02 -12.09 20.84
CA ILE A 319 -1.58 -11.00 21.64
C ILE A 319 -2.56 -10.23 20.78
N LEU A 320 -3.74 -9.96 21.31
CA LEU A 320 -4.79 -9.18 20.64
C LEU A 320 -4.99 -7.86 21.40
N VAL A 321 -4.97 -6.75 20.67
CA VAL A 321 -5.03 -5.39 21.22
C VAL A 321 -6.11 -4.58 20.54
N PHE A 322 -7.01 -4.00 21.30
CA PHE A 322 -7.96 -2.97 20.86
C PHE A 322 -7.38 -1.59 21.15
N ASN A 323 -7.57 -0.64 20.21
CA ASN A 323 -7.13 0.75 20.31
C ASN A 323 -5.65 0.88 20.79
N ARG A 324 -4.73 0.20 20.12
CA ARG A 324 -3.30 0.13 20.48
C ARG A 324 -2.68 1.49 20.82
N LEU A 325 -2.95 2.49 20.01
CA LEU A 325 -2.40 3.84 20.19
C LEU A 325 -3.07 4.62 21.32
N ASN A 326 -4.05 4.03 22.00
CA ASN A 326 -4.85 4.67 23.04
C ASN A 326 -5.40 6.03 22.59
N ARG A 327 -5.89 6.10 21.33
CA ARG A 327 -6.40 7.34 20.76
C ARG A 327 -7.69 7.76 21.45
N LEU A 328 -7.80 9.04 21.68
CA LEU A 328 -9.05 9.67 22.12
C LEU A 328 -9.95 9.85 20.90
N ASP A 329 -10.89 8.91 20.70
CA ASP A 329 -11.83 8.92 19.58
C ASP A 329 -13.27 9.05 20.10
N PRO A 330 -13.97 10.16 19.84
CA PRO A 330 -15.35 10.32 20.28
C PRO A 330 -16.34 9.33 19.62
N ASN A 331 -15.97 8.73 18.48
CA ASN A 331 -16.79 7.72 17.81
C ASN A 331 -16.57 6.32 18.43
N SER A 332 -15.45 6.11 19.09
CA SER A 332 -15.10 4.91 19.83
C SER A 332 -14.38 5.28 21.13
N PRO A 333 -15.12 5.82 22.12
CA PRO A 333 -14.53 6.51 23.28
C PRO A 333 -14.02 5.53 24.36
N TYR A 334 -13.31 4.49 23.94
CA TYR A 334 -12.82 3.47 24.86
C TYR A 334 -11.29 3.44 24.89
N PRO A 335 -10.69 3.27 26.08
CA PRO A 335 -9.24 3.17 26.20
C PRO A 335 -8.71 1.89 25.55
N ARG A 336 -7.39 1.83 25.38
CA ARG A 336 -6.71 0.61 24.97
C ARG A 336 -7.06 -0.55 25.89
N ALA A 337 -7.30 -1.71 25.26
CA ALA A 337 -7.51 -2.94 25.99
C ALA A 337 -6.79 -4.11 25.32
N PHE A 338 -6.19 -4.98 26.12
CA PHE A 338 -5.64 -6.25 25.70
C PHE A 338 -6.63 -7.38 25.99
N TYR A 339 -6.59 -8.44 25.21
CA TYR A 339 -7.44 -9.61 25.45
C TYR A 339 -7.19 -10.22 26.84
N PRO A 340 -8.22 -10.56 27.61
CA PRO A 340 -9.66 -10.51 27.28
C PRO A 340 -10.37 -9.17 27.60
N GLY A 341 -9.67 -8.12 27.98
CA GLY A 341 -10.23 -6.80 28.33
C GLY A 341 -9.43 -6.06 29.40
N VAL A 342 -8.16 -6.43 29.59
CA VAL A 342 -7.28 -5.83 30.60
C VAL A 342 -6.56 -4.59 30.05
N ALA A 343 -6.26 -3.64 30.93
CA ALA A 343 -5.59 -2.39 30.54
C ALA A 343 -4.08 -2.56 30.29
N ASN A 344 -3.44 -3.48 31.02
CA ASN A 344 -2.00 -3.66 31.00
C ASN A 344 -1.60 -4.89 30.19
N GLN A 345 -0.54 -4.77 29.41
CA GLN A 345 0.02 -5.88 28.65
C GLN A 345 0.40 -7.08 29.53
N SER A 346 0.95 -6.83 30.72
CA SER A 346 1.39 -7.89 31.66
C SER A 346 0.27 -8.79 32.16
N GLU A 347 -0.99 -8.35 32.01
CA GLU A 347 -2.19 -9.09 32.44
C GLU A 347 -2.88 -9.77 31.26
N THR A 348 -2.36 -9.60 30.05
CA THR A 348 -2.99 -10.14 28.84
C THR A 348 -2.99 -11.67 28.82
N SER A 349 -4.08 -12.25 28.37
CA SER A 349 -4.16 -13.68 28.08
C SER A 349 -3.60 -13.95 26.68
N VAL A 350 -2.57 -14.77 26.59
CA VAL A 350 -2.02 -15.23 25.32
C VAL A 350 -2.99 -16.18 24.64
N ILE A 351 -3.23 -15.95 23.36
CA ILE A 351 -4.09 -16.79 22.52
C ILE A 351 -3.21 -17.80 21.80
N THR A 352 -3.24 -19.07 22.20
CA THR A 352 -2.51 -20.15 21.53
C THR A 352 -3.37 -20.73 20.41
N LEU A 353 -2.92 -20.57 19.15
CA LEU A 353 -3.54 -21.13 17.96
C LEU A 353 -2.77 -22.36 17.50
N LYS A 354 -3.46 -23.50 17.37
CA LYS A 354 -2.88 -24.72 16.77
C LYS A 354 -2.99 -24.67 15.24
N ASP A 355 -2.22 -25.50 14.54
CA ASP A 355 -2.24 -25.54 13.08
C ASP A 355 -3.66 -25.76 12.53
N GLY A 356 -4.11 -24.85 11.65
CA GLY A 356 -5.44 -24.82 11.05
C GLY A 356 -6.60 -24.73 12.04
N GLN A 357 -6.35 -24.37 13.29
CA GLN A 357 -7.40 -24.18 14.29
C GLN A 357 -8.22 -22.92 14.00
N GLN A 358 -9.52 -23.00 14.25
CA GLN A 358 -10.43 -21.86 14.17
C GLN A 358 -10.93 -21.51 15.56
N LEU A 359 -10.57 -20.32 16.05
CA LEU A 359 -11.05 -19.74 17.29
C LEU A 359 -12.13 -18.69 16.94
N LEU A 360 -13.39 -19.04 17.12
CA LEU A 360 -14.54 -18.26 16.61
C LEU A 360 -15.20 -17.36 17.67
N LYS A 361 -14.66 -17.31 18.88
CA LYS A 361 -15.22 -16.52 19.98
C LYS A 361 -14.07 -15.99 20.87
N VAL A 362 -13.31 -15.08 20.34
CA VAL A 362 -12.21 -14.41 21.04
C VAL A 362 -12.62 -12.94 21.27
N ASP A 363 -13.50 -12.72 22.25
CA ASP A 363 -14.09 -11.41 22.49
C ASP A 363 -13.23 -10.59 23.43
N ILE A 364 -13.10 -9.28 23.18
CA ILE A 364 -12.46 -8.31 24.08
C ILE A 364 -13.57 -7.53 24.79
N GLN A 365 -13.67 -7.63 26.10
CA GLN A 365 -14.56 -6.82 26.91
C GLN A 365 -13.86 -5.54 27.35
N VAL A 366 -14.21 -4.38 26.77
CA VAL A 366 -13.59 -3.12 27.17
C VAL A 366 -14.19 -2.57 28.48
N ALA A 367 -13.39 -1.82 29.22
CA ALA A 367 -13.83 -1.09 30.41
C ALA A 367 -14.76 0.09 30.02
N ASP A 368 -15.22 0.84 31.01
CA ASP A 368 -15.99 2.06 30.80
C ASP A 368 -15.24 3.04 29.91
N GLY A 369 -15.97 3.62 28.97
CA GLY A 369 -15.42 4.58 28.01
C GLY A 369 -15.15 5.94 28.66
N TYR A 370 -14.42 6.75 27.93
CA TYR A 370 -14.25 8.17 28.27
C TYR A 370 -15.62 8.88 28.28
N PRO A 371 -15.87 9.81 29.22
CA PRO A 371 -17.13 10.56 29.25
C PRO A 371 -17.36 11.32 27.95
N THR A 372 -18.56 11.14 27.39
CA THR A 372 -18.97 11.83 26.17
C THR A 372 -20.26 12.63 26.42
N ARG A 373 -20.52 13.62 25.55
CA ARG A 373 -21.80 14.31 25.45
C ARG A 373 -22.21 14.54 24.00
N LYS A 374 -23.49 14.75 23.78
CA LYS A 374 -24.01 15.12 22.46
C LYS A 374 -24.26 16.62 22.40
N ILE A 375 -23.92 17.19 21.27
CA ILE A 375 -24.31 18.58 20.93
C ILE A 375 -25.07 18.56 19.61
N ARG A 376 -25.89 19.56 19.42
CA ARG A 376 -26.66 19.83 18.20
C ARG A 376 -26.20 21.10 17.54
N VAL A 377 -25.94 21.05 16.24
CA VAL A 377 -25.50 22.20 15.46
C VAL A 377 -26.54 22.53 14.39
N GLN A 378 -27.12 23.72 14.50
CA GLN A 378 -28.05 24.28 13.51
C GLN A 378 -27.29 25.25 12.60
N LEU A 379 -27.41 25.07 11.30
CA LEU A 379 -26.85 25.97 10.29
C LEU A 379 -27.93 26.94 9.81
N LYS A 380 -27.59 28.24 9.75
CA LYS A 380 -28.49 29.30 9.28
C LYS A 380 -27.75 30.30 8.40
N TRP A 381 -28.44 30.82 7.39
CA TRP A 381 -28.00 31.97 6.62
C TRP A 381 -28.62 33.24 7.16
N LYS A 382 -27.86 34.34 7.20
CA LYS A 382 -28.36 35.66 7.63
C LYS A 382 -29.51 36.16 6.75
N ASP A 383 -29.54 35.80 5.48
CA ASP A 383 -30.60 36.18 4.53
C ASP A 383 -31.79 35.21 4.52
N GLY A 384 -31.81 34.20 5.40
CA GLY A 384 -32.91 33.25 5.56
C GLY A 384 -33.03 32.21 4.48
N ARG A 385 -32.09 32.08 3.56
CA ARG A 385 -32.08 30.99 2.59
C ARG A 385 -31.78 29.63 3.28
N PRO A 386 -32.29 28.53 2.76
CA PRO A 386 -31.92 27.21 3.28
C PRO A 386 -30.44 26.92 2.97
N PRO A 387 -29.76 26.16 3.84
CA PRO A 387 -28.42 25.67 3.56
C PRO A 387 -28.39 24.82 2.28
N GLY A 388 -27.35 24.98 1.45
CA GLY A 388 -27.11 24.14 0.30
C GLY A 388 -26.35 22.85 0.66
N GLU A 389 -25.44 22.46 -0.21
CA GLU A 389 -24.51 21.36 0.09
C GLU A 389 -23.38 21.87 0.98
N ILE A 390 -23.47 21.56 2.27
CA ILE A 390 -22.56 22.09 3.29
C ILE A 390 -21.66 20.99 3.82
N THR A 391 -20.39 21.32 3.94
CA THR A 391 -19.43 20.56 4.75
C THR A 391 -19.39 21.13 6.15
N ILE A 392 -19.50 20.27 7.17
CA ILE A 392 -19.39 20.64 8.58
C ILE A 392 -18.37 19.74 9.26
N MET A 393 -17.56 20.32 10.14
CA MET A 393 -16.51 19.61 10.87
C MET A 393 -16.39 20.17 12.29
N ALA A 394 -16.22 19.29 13.26
CA ALA A 394 -15.73 19.63 14.58
C ALA A 394 -14.27 19.17 14.69
N LYS A 395 -13.33 20.10 14.78
CA LYS A 395 -11.91 19.82 14.94
C LYS A 395 -11.58 19.74 16.41
N ALA A 396 -11.06 18.62 16.86
CA ALA A 396 -10.56 18.41 18.21
C ALA A 396 -9.17 19.01 18.39
N ASP A 397 -8.87 19.59 19.56
CA ASP A 397 -7.52 20.01 19.91
C ASP A 397 -6.60 18.83 20.15
N GLN A 398 -7.17 17.71 20.61
CA GLN A 398 -6.47 16.46 20.86
C GLN A 398 -7.33 15.26 20.44
N GLY A 399 -6.68 14.25 19.88
CA GLY A 399 -7.34 13.02 19.46
C GLY A 399 -7.98 13.10 18.08
N GLU A 400 -8.98 12.27 17.84
CA GLU A 400 -9.69 12.18 16.57
C GLU A 400 -10.89 13.13 16.51
N ASN A 401 -11.24 13.58 15.32
CA ASN A 401 -12.40 14.43 15.12
C ASN A 401 -13.70 13.61 15.21
N PRO A 402 -14.76 14.15 15.86
CA PRO A 402 -16.05 13.50 15.89
C PRO A 402 -16.71 13.49 14.50
N ALA A 403 -17.39 12.42 14.17
CA ALA A 403 -18.19 12.34 12.97
C ALA A 403 -19.48 13.17 13.09
N ALA A 404 -19.77 13.96 12.05
CA ALA A 404 -21.04 14.67 11.95
C ALA A 404 -22.17 13.69 11.59
N GLN A 405 -23.22 13.67 12.39
CA GLN A 405 -24.43 12.94 12.08
C GLN A 405 -25.50 13.90 11.58
N ARG A 406 -25.82 13.87 10.30
CA ARG A 406 -26.91 14.68 9.72
C ARG A 406 -28.27 14.16 10.22
N ILE A 407 -29.03 15.03 10.88
CA ILE A 407 -30.39 14.73 11.41
C ILE A 407 -31.47 15.23 10.45
N ALA A 408 -31.28 16.44 9.93
CA ALA A 408 -32.14 17.08 8.95
C ALA A 408 -31.33 18.05 8.10
N GLU A 409 -31.97 18.76 7.16
CA GLU A 409 -31.33 19.82 6.41
C GLU A 409 -30.82 20.93 7.36
N GLY A 410 -29.51 21.21 7.29
CA GLY A 410 -28.86 22.20 8.17
C GLY A 410 -28.85 21.83 9.65
N LEU A 411 -29.15 20.57 10.03
CA LEU A 411 -29.15 20.11 11.42
C LEU A 411 -28.26 18.90 11.60
N TYR A 412 -27.28 19.00 12.50
CA TYR A 412 -26.28 17.97 12.73
C TYR A 412 -26.11 17.70 14.22
N ASP A 413 -25.90 16.42 14.59
CA ASP A 413 -25.48 16.04 15.93
C ASP A 413 -24.02 15.58 15.90
N PHE A 414 -23.28 15.93 16.97
CA PHE A 414 -21.93 15.43 17.24
C PHE A 414 -21.88 14.79 18.62
N THR A 415 -21.08 13.72 18.74
CA THR A 415 -20.68 13.16 20.04
C THR A 415 -19.28 13.68 20.35
N LEU A 416 -19.10 14.33 21.47
CA LEU A 416 -17.84 14.96 21.90
C LEU A 416 -17.29 14.25 23.13
N LEU A 417 -15.97 14.14 23.28
CA LEU A 417 -15.31 13.79 24.52
C LEU A 417 -15.32 14.99 25.47
N GLN A 418 -15.63 14.75 26.75
CA GLN A 418 -15.66 15.85 27.76
C GLN A 418 -14.27 16.36 28.14
N SER A 419 -13.22 15.65 27.77
CA SER A 419 -11.83 16.01 28.08
C SER A 419 -11.13 16.87 27.02
N THR A 420 -11.84 17.32 25.98
CA THR A 420 -11.22 17.95 24.81
C THR A 420 -12.00 19.20 24.38
N HIS A 421 -11.30 20.22 23.88
CA HIS A 421 -11.92 21.37 23.24
C HIS A 421 -12.10 21.11 21.75
N TYR A 422 -13.12 21.74 21.17
CA TYR A 422 -13.46 21.59 19.75
C TYR A 422 -13.71 22.94 19.10
N THR A 423 -13.24 23.09 17.87
CA THR A 423 -13.63 24.18 16.98
C THR A 423 -14.58 23.63 15.93
N ILE A 424 -15.83 24.08 15.95
CA ILE A 424 -16.86 23.69 14.99
C ILE A 424 -16.89 24.71 13.87
N SER A 425 -16.68 24.26 12.65
CA SER A 425 -16.69 25.05 11.43
C SER A 425 -17.59 24.44 10.38
N ALA A 426 -18.19 25.26 9.56
CA ALA A 426 -18.99 24.82 8.42
C ALA A 426 -18.74 25.74 7.22
N TRP A 427 -18.80 25.18 6.03
CA TRP A 427 -18.66 25.95 4.79
C TRP A 427 -19.54 25.37 3.69
N GLU A 428 -19.89 26.22 2.75
CA GLU A 428 -20.60 25.89 1.52
C GLU A 428 -19.70 26.19 0.33
N ASP A 429 -19.44 25.19 -0.50
CA ASP A 429 -18.76 25.39 -1.79
C ASP A 429 -19.81 25.85 -2.81
N LEU A 430 -19.58 27.02 -3.39
CA LEU A 430 -20.52 27.66 -4.33
C LEU A 430 -20.04 27.42 -5.77
N ASP A 431 -20.92 26.92 -6.62
CA ASP A 431 -20.68 26.91 -8.06
C ASP A 431 -21.03 28.32 -8.64
N PRO A 432 -20.02 29.10 -9.07
CA PRO A 432 -20.25 30.45 -9.64
C PRO A 432 -21.15 30.41 -10.87
N GLN A 433 -21.20 29.32 -11.62
CA GLN A 433 -22.04 29.20 -12.83
C GLN A 433 -23.53 29.02 -12.50
N HIS A 434 -23.85 28.28 -11.42
CA HIS A 434 -25.23 28.11 -10.98
C HIS A 434 -25.82 29.37 -10.37
N PHE A 435 -25.03 30.23 -9.73
CA PHE A 435 -25.48 31.43 -9.10
C PHE A 435 -25.76 32.57 -10.10
N SER A 436 -24.97 32.70 -11.15
CA SER A 436 -25.15 33.71 -12.19
C SER A 436 -26.45 33.50 -13.01
N GLN A 437 -26.93 32.25 -13.11
CA GLN A 437 -28.17 31.90 -13.81
C GLN A 437 -29.46 32.27 -13.04
N ARG A 438 -29.38 32.37 -11.71
CA ARG A 438 -30.57 32.61 -10.86
C ARG A 438 -30.90 34.09 -10.64
N ARG A 439 -30.02 35.04 -10.87
CA ARG A 439 -30.20 36.45 -10.54
C ARG A 439 -30.08 37.44 -11.71
N GLY A 440 -30.16 37.09 -12.94
CA GLY A 440 -30.24 38.08 -14.05
C GLY A 440 -29.20 39.20 -14.00
N LYS A 441 -28.46 39.40 -15.04
CA LYS A 441 -27.60 40.54 -15.47
C LYS A 441 -26.70 41.34 -14.52
N GLU A 442 -26.68 41.13 -13.20
CA GLU A 442 -25.67 41.72 -12.32
C GLU A 442 -24.53 40.75 -12.06
N SER A 443 -23.33 41.12 -12.51
CA SER A 443 -22.12 40.33 -12.26
C SER A 443 -21.69 40.50 -10.80
N CYS A 444 -22.16 39.61 -9.94
CA CYS A 444 -21.65 39.52 -8.58
C CYS A 444 -20.38 38.67 -8.56
N ASN A 445 -19.34 39.20 -7.92
CA ASN A 445 -18.15 38.42 -7.63
C ASN A 445 -18.45 37.51 -6.42
N ILE A 446 -18.92 36.28 -6.68
CA ILE A 446 -19.29 35.36 -5.63
C ILE A 446 -18.04 34.53 -5.32
N PRO A 447 -17.62 34.41 -4.05
CA PRO A 447 -16.52 33.58 -3.66
C PRO A 447 -16.86 32.09 -3.95
N ALA A 448 -15.86 31.32 -4.34
CA ALA A 448 -16.03 29.86 -4.59
C ALA A 448 -16.42 29.10 -3.32
N ARG A 449 -16.17 29.69 -2.16
CA ARG A 449 -16.49 29.12 -0.84
C ARG A 449 -16.92 30.18 0.12
N ILE A 450 -17.92 29.90 0.96
CA ILE A 450 -18.35 30.73 2.06
C ILE A 450 -18.28 29.92 3.34
N ASP A 451 -17.64 30.50 4.36
CA ASP A 451 -17.49 29.92 5.68
C ASP A 451 -18.49 30.59 6.66
N ALA A 452 -19.09 29.77 7.53
CA ALA A 452 -19.77 30.27 8.72
C ALA A 452 -18.73 30.69 9.77
N GLU A 453 -19.11 31.59 10.64
CA GLU A 453 -18.26 31.97 11.78
C GLU A 453 -18.04 30.73 12.68
N PRO A 454 -16.81 30.30 12.91
CA PRO A 454 -16.52 29.12 13.71
C PRO A 454 -16.82 29.36 15.19
N VAL A 455 -17.23 28.31 15.89
CA VAL A 455 -17.49 28.32 17.33
C VAL A 455 -16.58 27.38 18.05
N THR A 456 -15.86 27.85 19.07
CA THR A 456 -15.06 27.00 19.96
C THR A 456 -15.87 26.64 21.20
N ILE A 457 -15.86 25.35 21.56
CA ILE A 457 -16.58 24.84 22.73
C ILE A 457 -15.66 23.95 23.56
N ASP A 458 -15.89 23.95 24.86
CA ASP A 458 -15.31 22.99 25.79
C ASP A 458 -16.18 21.73 25.80
N GLY A 459 -15.57 20.57 25.61
CA GLY A 459 -16.24 19.27 25.71
C GLY A 459 -16.90 19.04 27.08
N ALA A 460 -16.39 19.64 28.15
CA ALA A 460 -16.95 19.56 29.50
C ALA A 460 -18.13 20.50 29.75
N ASP A 461 -18.34 21.52 28.90
CA ASP A 461 -19.42 22.49 29.10
C ASP A 461 -20.80 21.84 28.88
N ALA A 462 -21.46 21.45 29.96
CA ALA A 462 -22.77 20.82 29.94
C ALA A 462 -23.93 21.75 29.60
N GLU A 463 -23.72 23.09 29.62
CA GLU A 463 -24.77 24.08 29.40
C GLU A 463 -25.00 24.32 27.90
N THR A 464 -23.96 24.18 27.07
CA THR A 464 -24.04 24.47 25.63
C THR A 464 -24.33 23.18 24.82
N ASN A 465 -25.58 22.77 24.73
CA ASN A 465 -26.00 21.58 23.96
C ASN A 465 -26.47 21.92 22.54
N ASP A 466 -26.88 23.16 22.27
CA ASP A 466 -27.36 23.66 20.98
C ASP A 466 -26.51 24.83 20.49
N ILE A 467 -25.95 24.70 19.30
CA ILE A 467 -25.07 25.68 18.66
C ILE A 467 -25.69 26.11 17.35
N THR A 468 -25.67 27.41 17.07
CA THR A 468 -26.05 27.93 15.76
C THR A 468 -24.81 28.48 15.06
N LEU A 469 -24.44 27.91 13.91
CA LEU A 469 -23.48 28.52 13.01
C LEU A 469 -24.21 29.34 11.96
N THR A 470 -23.76 30.58 11.79
CA THR A 470 -24.44 31.53 10.90
C THR A 470 -23.52 31.88 9.73
N PHE A 471 -23.99 31.60 8.52
CA PHE A 471 -23.34 32.06 7.30
C PHE A 471 -23.66 33.53 7.03
N PRO A 472 -22.71 34.29 6.49
CA PRO A 472 -22.98 35.68 6.08
C PRO A 472 -24.03 35.73 4.95
N SER A 473 -24.71 36.85 4.78
CA SER A 473 -25.57 37.03 3.62
C SER A 473 -24.73 37.17 2.35
N LEU A 474 -25.18 36.54 1.28
CA LEU A 474 -24.64 36.76 -0.07
C LEU A 474 -25.20 38.07 -0.63
N ALA A 475 -24.81 39.22 -0.04
CA ALA A 475 -25.14 40.54 -0.63
C ALA A 475 -24.16 40.80 -1.78
N CYS A 476 -24.70 41.12 -2.96
CA CYS A 476 -23.92 41.81 -3.97
C CYS A 476 -23.64 43.21 -3.43
N GLU A 477 -22.41 43.53 -3.02
CA GLU A 477 -22.03 44.91 -2.75
C GLU A 477 -22.15 45.67 -4.07
N ASN A 478 -23.06 46.60 -4.13
CA ASN A 478 -23.15 47.60 -5.20
C ASN A 478 -21.86 48.42 -5.14
N GLN A 479 -20.92 48.19 -6.05
CA GLN A 479 -19.83 49.12 -6.31
C GLN A 479 -20.30 50.21 -7.28
#